data_5a50d158f4edb0e97539e47caaa6acc5
#
_entry.id   5a50d158f4edb0e97539e47caaa6acc5
#
_cell.length_a   1.000
_cell.length_b   1.000
_cell.length_c   1.000
_cell.angle_alpha   90.00
_cell.angle_beta   90.00
_cell.angle_gamma   90.00
#
_symmetry.space_group_name_H-M   'P 1'
#
loop_
_entity.id
_entity.type
_entity.pdbx_description
1 polymer ?
#
loop_
_entity_poly.entity_id
_entity_poly.type
_entity_poly.pdbx_seq_one_letter_code
_entity_poly.pdbx_strand_id
1 'polypeptide(L)'
;MMDLTNLHPGSEVDGFRVGEKIHEGGMAIIYRVEREGGEFPMLMKVPRLEFGSHPSCYVGFEVEQMILEVLTGPHVPRWVSKGSLEDTPYLVMEYVDGKSLHEYANLAPLPADDVASLVAALATAVHDLHRQEVIHLDIKPANVLYRTDGEAVLIDFGLAHHGHFPDLVEEEFHKPVGTSAYISPEQVMGNRSDPRSDLFALGVILYQLCTGRLPFGAPATLSGFRRRLFLDPLPPRRWVPDLPEWMQEIILHCLEVDAGTRYATAAQLAFDLAHPNDVPLTERATRLKRAGLLTIVRRWWRGWQTVPGVYAVPTSHLAQASQILVALDPDVGRDTLLHALLAEVRRAAAADANSRIICVTVLEPDISTEQDNGHEIVNSLYTRRLVELHHWAAELQLPANRLRFHVLEGTNAAAVLVEYARQNHVDHIILGARGSSVLRRILGSVSTRVVAEAPCTVTVIRMSRA
;
A
#
# COMPACT_ATOMS: atom_id res chain seq x y z
N MET A 1 38.99 -18.45 -2.36
CA MET A 1 37.62 -18.00 -2.70
C MET A 1 36.89 -19.19 -3.31
N MET A 2 35.81 -19.68 -2.67
CA MET A 2 35.02 -20.77 -3.18
C MET A 2 34.16 -20.22 -4.33
N ASP A 3 34.14 -20.87 -5.50
CA ASP A 3 33.32 -20.45 -6.61
C ASP A 3 31.86 -20.86 -6.34
N LEU A 4 31.07 -19.93 -5.79
CA LEU A 4 29.66 -20.16 -5.46
C LEU A 4 28.75 -20.13 -6.70
N THR A 5 29.28 -19.75 -7.87
CA THR A 5 28.46 -19.68 -9.10
C THR A 5 28.22 -21.06 -9.73
N ASN A 6 28.98 -22.09 -9.29
CA ASN A 6 28.90 -23.46 -9.77
C ASN A 6 28.64 -24.48 -8.64
N LEU A 7 27.73 -24.17 -7.73
CA LEU A 7 27.33 -25.10 -6.68
C LEU A 7 26.53 -26.27 -7.27
N HIS A 8 26.82 -27.46 -6.79
CA HIS A 8 26.11 -28.67 -7.18
C HIS A 8 25.20 -29.15 -6.04
N PRO A 9 24.09 -29.85 -6.34
CA PRO A 9 23.27 -30.49 -5.31
C PRO A 9 24.14 -31.37 -4.40
N GLY A 10 24.01 -31.16 -3.07
CA GLY A 10 24.82 -31.84 -2.05
C GLY A 10 26.06 -31.06 -1.58
N SER A 11 26.44 -29.95 -2.24
CA SER A 11 27.46 -29.04 -1.72
C SER A 11 27.02 -28.46 -0.36
N GLU A 12 28.00 -28.12 0.50
CA GLU A 12 27.75 -27.50 1.80
C GLU A 12 28.43 -26.13 1.84
N VAL A 13 27.69 -25.10 2.26
CA VAL A 13 28.14 -23.70 2.41
C VAL A 13 27.66 -23.22 3.76
N ASP A 14 28.57 -22.96 4.69
CA ASP A 14 28.32 -22.44 6.05
C ASP A 14 27.19 -23.17 6.79
N GLY A 15 27.14 -24.51 6.66
CA GLY A 15 26.12 -25.38 7.26
C GLY A 15 24.78 -25.42 6.52
N PHE A 16 24.71 -24.83 5.34
CA PHE A 16 23.58 -24.99 4.42
C PHE A 16 23.91 -26.04 3.37
N ARG A 17 23.05 -27.06 3.25
CA ARG A 17 23.11 -28.05 2.19
C ARG A 17 22.45 -27.49 0.93
N VAL A 18 23.20 -27.36 -0.14
CA VAL A 18 22.69 -26.87 -1.44
C VAL A 18 21.90 -27.95 -2.13
N GLY A 19 20.69 -27.62 -2.56
CA GLY A 19 19.81 -28.45 -3.36
C GLY A 19 19.84 -28.10 -4.84
N GLU A 20 18.70 -28.13 -5.49
CA GLU A 20 18.56 -27.79 -6.92
C GLU A 20 18.73 -26.28 -7.17
N LYS A 21 19.19 -25.94 -8.36
CA LYS A 21 19.17 -24.58 -8.88
C LYS A 21 17.75 -24.20 -9.32
N ILE A 22 17.14 -23.24 -8.61
CA ILE A 22 15.78 -22.78 -8.88
C ILE A 22 15.75 -21.82 -10.07
N HIS A 23 16.71 -20.88 -10.10
CA HIS A 23 16.75 -19.83 -11.12
C HIS A 23 18.19 -19.41 -11.39
N GLU A 24 18.45 -19.04 -12.66
CA GLU A 24 19.71 -18.43 -13.08
C GLU A 24 19.40 -17.17 -13.90
N GLY A 25 19.65 -16.01 -13.29
CA GLY A 25 19.48 -14.70 -13.91
C GLY A 25 20.81 -14.03 -14.24
N GLY A 26 20.71 -12.84 -14.85
CA GLY A 26 21.91 -12.04 -15.16
C GLY A 26 22.67 -11.51 -13.94
N MET A 27 21.97 -11.31 -12.81
CA MET A 27 22.54 -10.71 -11.60
C MET A 27 22.84 -11.72 -10.50
N ALA A 28 22.09 -12.83 -10.41
CA ALA A 28 22.23 -13.82 -9.35
C ALA A 28 21.79 -15.20 -9.81
N ILE A 29 22.28 -16.23 -9.10
CA ILE A 29 21.82 -17.61 -9.17
C ILE A 29 21.11 -17.93 -7.86
N ILE A 30 19.98 -18.61 -7.93
CA ILE A 30 19.15 -18.98 -6.79
C ILE A 30 19.15 -20.51 -6.65
N TYR A 31 19.55 -20.98 -5.48
CA TYR A 31 19.56 -22.39 -5.11
C TYR A 31 18.54 -22.66 -4.00
N ARG A 32 17.90 -23.81 -4.03
CA ARG A 32 17.23 -24.36 -2.86
C ARG A 32 18.29 -24.73 -1.84
N VAL A 33 18.05 -24.43 -0.56
CA VAL A 33 18.96 -24.84 0.50
C VAL A 33 18.19 -25.37 1.70
N GLU A 34 18.86 -26.27 2.44
CA GLU A 34 18.38 -26.85 3.68
C GLU A 34 19.42 -26.70 4.78
N ARG A 35 18.98 -26.57 6.01
CA ARG A 35 19.83 -26.57 7.20
C ARG A 35 19.20 -27.47 8.24
N GLU A 36 20.02 -28.20 9.01
CA GLU A 36 19.57 -29.02 10.12
C GLU A 36 18.80 -28.16 11.14
N GLY A 37 17.58 -28.60 11.50
CA GLY A 37 16.67 -27.81 12.35
C GLY A 37 15.96 -26.63 11.68
N GLY A 38 16.01 -26.52 10.34
CA GLY A 38 15.27 -25.50 9.59
C GLY A 38 13.76 -25.67 9.72
N GLU A 39 13.05 -24.59 10.12
CA GLU A 39 11.61 -24.61 10.36
C GLU A 39 10.77 -24.38 9.09
N PHE A 40 11.36 -23.88 8.02
CA PHE A 40 10.68 -23.52 6.77
C PHE A 40 11.62 -23.72 5.56
N PRO A 41 11.05 -23.82 4.34
CA PRO A 41 11.85 -23.92 3.10
C PRO A 41 12.70 -22.65 2.90
N MET A 42 13.97 -22.84 2.47
CA MET A 42 14.93 -21.74 2.30
C MET A 42 15.49 -21.72 0.88
N LEU A 43 15.89 -20.53 0.44
CA LEU A 43 16.70 -20.32 -0.76
C LEU A 43 17.99 -19.59 -0.42
N MET A 44 19.00 -19.82 -1.23
CA MET A 44 20.28 -19.10 -1.24
C MET A 44 20.39 -18.33 -2.56
N LYS A 45 20.51 -17.00 -2.48
CA LYS A 45 20.76 -16.11 -3.61
C LYS A 45 22.25 -15.80 -3.66
N VAL A 46 22.93 -16.21 -4.72
CA VAL A 46 24.36 -16.00 -4.96
C VAL A 46 24.52 -14.99 -6.08
N PRO A 47 25.17 -13.83 -5.85
CA PRO A 47 25.37 -12.83 -6.88
C PRO A 47 26.39 -13.32 -7.93
N ARG A 48 26.18 -12.95 -9.19
CA ARG A 48 27.14 -13.21 -10.27
C ARG A 48 28.14 -12.06 -10.34
N LEU A 49 29.24 -12.22 -9.61
CA LEU A 49 30.29 -11.22 -9.49
C LEU A 49 31.48 -11.62 -10.39
N GLU A 50 31.26 -11.68 -11.70
CA GLU A 50 32.34 -11.94 -12.65
C GLU A 50 33.23 -10.70 -12.84
N PHE A 51 34.50 -10.92 -13.14
CA PHE A 51 35.44 -9.83 -13.40
C PHE A 51 34.96 -9.00 -14.60
N GLY A 52 34.53 -7.76 -14.33
CA GLY A 52 33.88 -6.89 -15.35
C GLY A 52 32.36 -6.82 -15.23
N SER A 53 31.75 -7.46 -14.23
CA SER A 53 30.32 -7.27 -13.92
C SER A 53 30.00 -5.81 -13.69
N HIS A 54 28.80 -5.39 -14.13
CA HIS A 54 28.38 -4.01 -13.95
C HIS A 54 28.25 -3.69 -12.43
N PRO A 55 28.77 -2.52 -11.96
CA PRO A 55 28.73 -2.14 -10.54
C PRO A 55 27.34 -2.28 -9.88
N SER A 56 26.27 -2.16 -10.67
CA SER A 56 24.90 -2.34 -10.19
C SER A 56 24.62 -3.69 -9.53
N CYS A 57 25.34 -4.75 -9.92
CA CYS A 57 25.15 -6.08 -9.34
C CYS A 57 25.64 -6.13 -7.90
N TYR A 58 26.77 -5.46 -7.61
CA TYR A 58 27.33 -5.39 -6.26
C TYR A 58 26.47 -4.51 -5.35
N VAL A 59 26.19 -3.29 -5.80
CA VAL A 59 25.41 -2.31 -5.03
C VAL A 59 24.00 -2.84 -4.74
N GLY A 60 23.33 -3.39 -5.73
CA GLY A 60 21.97 -3.96 -5.53
C GLY A 60 21.98 -5.14 -4.56
N PHE A 61 23.01 -5.99 -4.59
CA PHE A 61 23.14 -7.10 -3.65
C PHE A 61 23.40 -6.62 -2.22
N GLU A 62 24.26 -5.62 -2.05
CA GLU A 62 24.56 -5.01 -0.75
C GLU A 62 23.34 -4.32 -0.16
N VAL A 63 22.58 -3.55 -0.97
CA VAL A 63 21.33 -2.92 -0.57
C VAL A 63 20.29 -3.96 -0.14
N GLU A 64 20.10 -5.03 -0.91
CA GLU A 64 19.19 -6.11 -0.56
C GLU A 64 19.56 -6.76 0.76
N GLN A 65 20.85 -6.99 0.99
CA GLN A 65 21.37 -7.54 2.24
C GLN A 65 21.06 -6.63 3.44
N MET A 66 21.35 -5.33 3.31
CA MET A 66 21.11 -4.35 4.38
C MET A 66 19.62 -4.23 4.75
N ILE A 67 18.75 -4.27 3.75
CA ILE A 67 17.32 -4.04 3.93
C ILE A 67 16.63 -5.30 4.46
N LEU A 68 16.87 -6.47 3.89
CA LEU A 68 16.24 -7.71 4.34
C LEU A 68 16.60 -8.08 5.79
N GLU A 69 17.78 -7.69 6.27
CA GLU A 69 18.22 -7.98 7.65
C GLU A 69 17.37 -7.27 8.70
N VAL A 70 16.76 -6.14 8.36
CA VAL A 70 15.93 -5.33 9.28
C VAL A 70 14.43 -5.46 9.05
N LEU A 71 14.01 -5.95 7.86
CA LEU A 71 12.61 -6.12 7.53
C LEU A 71 11.99 -7.31 8.27
N THR A 72 10.74 -7.11 8.69
CA THR A 72 9.95 -8.11 9.41
C THR A 72 8.51 -8.18 8.87
N GLY A 73 7.80 -9.23 9.24
CA GLY A 73 6.37 -9.38 8.92
C GLY A 73 6.09 -10.37 7.79
N PRO A 74 4.81 -10.59 7.45
CA PRO A 74 4.38 -11.64 6.52
C PRO A 74 4.62 -11.27 5.05
N HIS A 75 4.79 -9.98 4.75
CA HIS A 75 4.85 -9.45 3.40
C HIS A 75 6.26 -9.37 2.80
N VAL A 76 7.25 -9.92 3.51
CA VAL A 76 8.65 -10.04 3.08
C VAL A 76 9.17 -11.45 3.37
N PRO A 77 10.15 -11.98 2.63
CA PRO A 77 10.78 -13.25 2.96
C PRO A 77 11.48 -13.15 4.32
N ARG A 78 11.35 -14.18 5.15
CA ARG A 78 12.09 -14.25 6.42
C ARG A 78 13.57 -14.29 6.16
N TRP A 79 14.29 -13.39 6.78
CA TRP A 79 15.75 -13.36 6.79
C TRP A 79 16.32 -14.56 7.57
N VAL A 80 17.39 -15.16 7.05
CA VAL A 80 18.07 -16.29 7.70
C VAL A 80 19.56 -16.00 7.95
N SER A 81 20.32 -15.68 6.90
CA SER A 81 21.78 -15.52 7.01
C SER A 81 22.37 -14.84 5.78
N LYS A 82 23.61 -14.40 5.91
CA LYS A 82 24.42 -13.84 4.82
C LYS A 82 25.84 -14.35 4.89
N GLY A 83 26.51 -14.43 3.74
CA GLY A 83 27.93 -14.66 3.62
C GLY A 83 28.74 -13.38 3.64
N SER A 84 30.05 -13.52 3.69
CA SER A 84 30.98 -12.38 3.59
C SER A 84 30.98 -11.82 2.16
N LEU A 85 30.84 -10.52 2.01
CA LEU A 85 30.92 -9.86 0.70
C LEU A 85 32.31 -10.00 0.05
N GLU A 86 33.37 -10.14 0.85
CA GLU A 86 34.74 -10.24 0.36
C GLU A 86 35.11 -11.66 -0.08
N ASP A 87 34.61 -12.69 0.64
CA ASP A 87 35.03 -14.08 0.45
C ASP A 87 33.99 -14.96 -0.21
N THR A 88 32.77 -14.94 0.33
CA THR A 88 31.66 -15.85 -0.06
C THR A 88 30.33 -15.12 -0.04
N PRO A 89 30.05 -14.25 -1.04
CA PRO A 89 28.81 -13.45 -1.05
C PRO A 89 27.58 -14.33 -1.36
N TYR A 90 26.67 -14.42 -0.40
CA TYR A 90 25.35 -15.04 -0.57
C TYR A 90 24.34 -14.45 0.42
N LEU A 91 23.06 -14.61 0.12
CA LEU A 91 21.93 -14.34 1.02
C LEU A 91 21.13 -15.62 1.19
N VAL A 92 20.73 -15.95 2.42
CA VAL A 92 19.76 -17.02 2.69
C VAL A 92 18.51 -16.42 3.29
N MET A 93 17.38 -16.78 2.70
CA MET A 93 16.06 -16.31 3.12
C MET A 93 15.00 -17.39 2.91
N GLU A 94 13.79 -17.15 3.39
CA GLU A 94 12.63 -18.00 3.13
C GLU A 94 12.43 -18.20 1.63
N TYR A 95 12.21 -19.45 1.24
CA TYR A 95 11.63 -19.76 -0.06
C TYR A 95 10.10 -19.61 0.04
N VAL A 96 9.59 -18.51 -0.51
CA VAL A 96 8.15 -18.24 -0.54
C VAL A 96 7.50 -19.12 -1.59
N ASP A 97 6.71 -20.11 -1.12
CA ASP A 97 5.91 -20.94 -1.99
C ASP A 97 4.62 -20.21 -2.37
N GLY A 98 4.45 -19.93 -3.67
CA GLY A 98 3.32 -19.13 -4.11
C GLY A 98 3.37 -18.82 -5.61
N LYS A 99 2.30 -18.17 -6.10
CA LYS A 99 2.18 -17.76 -7.50
C LYS A 99 2.73 -16.36 -7.70
N SER A 100 3.52 -16.17 -8.75
CA SER A 100 3.99 -14.85 -9.14
C SER A 100 2.86 -14.02 -9.77
N LEU A 101 2.79 -12.73 -9.45
CA LEU A 101 1.91 -11.78 -10.15
C LEU A 101 2.22 -11.73 -11.66
N HIS A 102 3.43 -12.11 -12.05
CA HIS A 102 3.80 -12.24 -13.47
C HIS A 102 2.94 -13.28 -14.21
N GLU A 103 2.56 -14.37 -13.56
CA GLU A 103 1.66 -15.37 -14.12
C GLU A 103 0.27 -14.77 -14.39
N TYR A 104 -0.26 -13.96 -13.47
CA TYR A 104 -1.52 -13.25 -13.67
C TYR A 104 -1.41 -12.18 -14.76
N ALA A 105 -0.28 -11.47 -14.84
CA ALA A 105 -0.06 -10.46 -15.88
C ALA A 105 -0.01 -11.08 -17.30
N ASN A 106 0.41 -12.32 -17.43
CA ASN A 106 0.40 -13.06 -18.70
C ASN A 106 -1.02 -13.47 -19.13
N LEU A 107 -1.98 -13.50 -18.20
CA LEU A 107 -3.39 -13.81 -18.47
C LEU A 107 -4.23 -12.54 -18.71
N ALA A 108 -3.65 -11.36 -18.55
CA ALA A 108 -4.37 -10.09 -18.70
C ALA A 108 -4.92 -9.87 -20.13
N PRO A 109 -6.11 -9.26 -20.29
CA PRO A 109 -6.89 -8.55 -19.26
C PRO A 109 -7.69 -9.47 -18.34
N LEU A 110 -7.74 -9.12 -17.06
CA LEU A 110 -8.48 -9.84 -16.02
C LEU A 110 -9.74 -9.06 -15.59
N PRO A 111 -10.74 -9.74 -14.99
CA PRO A 111 -11.91 -9.07 -14.40
C PRO A 111 -11.51 -8.03 -13.35
N ALA A 112 -12.24 -6.91 -13.28
CA ALA A 112 -11.91 -5.80 -12.39
C ALA A 112 -11.88 -6.20 -10.91
N ASP A 113 -12.81 -7.05 -10.46
CA ASP A 113 -12.89 -7.50 -9.07
C ASP A 113 -11.72 -8.41 -8.67
N ASP A 114 -11.26 -9.28 -9.59
CA ASP A 114 -10.08 -10.12 -9.38
C ASP A 114 -8.82 -9.25 -9.27
N VAL A 115 -8.70 -8.25 -10.17
CA VAL A 115 -7.59 -7.28 -10.14
C VAL A 115 -7.61 -6.46 -8.84
N ALA A 116 -8.80 -6.04 -8.40
CA ALA A 116 -8.95 -5.31 -7.16
C ALA A 116 -8.46 -6.12 -5.95
N SER A 117 -8.88 -7.38 -5.87
CA SER A 117 -8.47 -8.28 -4.77
C SER A 117 -6.96 -8.52 -4.76
N LEU A 118 -6.36 -8.83 -5.91
CA LEU A 118 -4.90 -9.01 -6.03
C LEU A 118 -4.13 -7.76 -5.62
N VAL A 119 -4.52 -6.60 -6.17
CA VAL A 119 -3.75 -5.37 -5.92
C VAL A 119 -4.06 -4.76 -4.56
N ALA A 120 -5.22 -5.03 -3.94
CA ALA A 120 -5.48 -4.66 -2.54
C ALA A 120 -4.52 -5.40 -1.59
N ALA A 121 -4.31 -6.71 -1.77
CA ALA A 121 -3.33 -7.47 -1.00
C ALA A 121 -1.90 -6.93 -1.21
N LEU A 122 -1.53 -6.61 -2.46
CA LEU A 122 -0.24 -6.01 -2.76
C LEU A 122 -0.09 -4.61 -2.13
N ALA A 123 -1.13 -3.78 -2.17
CA ALA A 123 -1.10 -2.45 -1.54
C ALA A 123 -0.97 -2.54 -0.02
N THR A 124 -1.55 -3.57 0.61
CA THR A 124 -1.32 -3.89 2.03
C THR A 124 0.14 -4.21 2.30
N ALA A 125 0.76 -5.08 1.49
CA ALA A 125 2.18 -5.42 1.60
C ALA A 125 3.09 -4.18 1.44
N VAL A 126 2.78 -3.31 0.49
CA VAL A 126 3.51 -2.05 0.28
C VAL A 126 3.31 -1.09 1.46
N HIS A 127 2.12 -1.04 2.04
CA HIS A 127 1.88 -0.23 3.23
C HIS A 127 2.72 -0.68 4.42
N ASP A 128 2.78 -1.99 4.70
CA ASP A 128 3.58 -2.54 5.79
C ASP A 128 5.09 -2.33 5.57
N LEU A 129 5.54 -2.33 4.32
CA LEU A 129 6.91 -1.97 3.95
C LEU A 129 7.19 -0.48 4.25
N HIS A 130 6.29 0.42 3.82
CA HIS A 130 6.42 1.86 4.07
C HIS A 130 6.38 2.21 5.57
N ARG A 131 5.65 1.46 6.38
CA ARG A 131 5.67 1.61 7.84
C ARG A 131 7.01 1.26 8.48
N GLN A 132 7.82 0.44 7.81
CA GLN A 132 9.20 0.13 8.20
C GLN A 132 10.21 1.07 7.53
N GLU A 133 9.72 2.21 6.99
CA GLU A 133 10.52 3.26 6.34
C GLU A 133 11.30 2.78 5.11
N VAL A 134 10.82 1.72 4.45
CA VAL A 134 11.40 1.18 3.23
C VAL A 134 10.49 1.48 2.03
N ILE A 135 11.08 1.98 0.97
CA ILE A 135 10.46 2.20 -0.34
C ILE A 135 11.08 1.19 -1.30
N HIS A 136 10.27 0.39 -2.00
CA HIS A 136 10.77 -0.71 -2.81
C HIS A 136 11.43 -0.26 -4.12
N LEU A 137 10.86 0.72 -4.81
CA LEU A 137 11.34 1.37 -6.03
C LEU A 137 11.51 0.48 -7.28
N ASP A 138 11.23 -0.81 -7.18
CA ASP A 138 11.19 -1.74 -8.33
C ASP A 138 10.01 -2.71 -8.25
N ILE A 139 8.84 -2.21 -7.84
CA ILE A 139 7.61 -3.01 -7.83
C ILE A 139 7.20 -3.31 -9.28
N LYS A 140 7.15 -4.60 -9.58
CA LYS A 140 6.76 -5.17 -10.89
C LYS A 140 6.19 -6.56 -10.67
N PRO A 141 5.43 -7.11 -11.62
CA PRO A 141 4.82 -8.44 -11.47
C PRO A 141 5.80 -9.56 -11.11
N ALA A 142 7.05 -9.51 -11.56
CA ALA A 142 8.06 -10.52 -11.25
C ALA A 142 8.57 -10.47 -9.78
N ASN A 143 8.42 -9.31 -9.10
CA ASN A 143 8.88 -9.10 -7.73
C ASN A 143 7.76 -9.26 -6.70
N VAL A 144 6.62 -9.83 -7.08
CA VAL A 144 5.46 -10.04 -6.21
C VAL A 144 5.05 -11.51 -6.28
N LEU A 145 4.98 -12.16 -5.12
CA LEU A 145 4.47 -13.52 -4.96
C LEU A 145 3.19 -13.47 -4.11
N TYR A 146 2.27 -14.40 -4.38
CA TYR A 146 1.08 -14.60 -3.54
C TYR A 146 1.17 -15.95 -2.88
N ARG A 147 1.15 -16.00 -1.55
CA ARG A 147 1.03 -17.24 -0.78
C ARG A 147 -0.31 -17.91 -1.06
N THR A 148 -0.45 -19.15 -0.65
CA THR A 148 -1.69 -19.94 -0.84
C THR A 148 -2.90 -19.37 -0.11
N ASP A 149 -2.71 -18.58 0.93
CA ASP A 149 -3.74 -17.83 1.68
C ASP A 149 -4.12 -16.48 1.05
N GLY A 150 -3.42 -16.09 -0.04
CA GLY A 150 -3.67 -14.83 -0.76
C GLY A 150 -2.82 -13.64 -0.27
N GLU A 151 -1.98 -13.81 0.74
CA GLU A 151 -1.05 -12.76 1.18
C GLU A 151 0.00 -12.46 0.10
N ALA A 152 0.19 -11.18 -0.19
CA ALA A 152 1.23 -10.73 -1.12
C ALA A 152 2.58 -10.62 -0.38
N VAL A 153 3.63 -11.09 -1.04
CA VAL A 153 5.02 -11.00 -0.55
C VAL A 153 5.87 -10.29 -1.58
N LEU A 154 6.54 -9.24 -1.15
CA LEU A 154 7.50 -8.48 -1.95
C LEU A 154 8.87 -9.13 -1.87
N ILE A 155 9.52 -9.28 -3.02
CA ILE A 155 10.85 -9.88 -3.14
C ILE A 155 11.76 -8.96 -3.96
N ASP A 156 13.09 -9.15 -3.84
CA ASP A 156 14.12 -8.42 -4.59
C ASP A 156 14.21 -6.93 -4.21
N PHE A 157 14.89 -6.66 -3.09
CA PHE A 157 15.06 -5.31 -2.52
C PHE A 157 16.34 -4.59 -3.01
N GLY A 158 16.98 -5.06 -4.08
CA GLY A 158 18.24 -4.51 -4.58
C GLY A 158 18.20 -3.05 -5.06
N LEU A 159 17.03 -2.48 -5.23
CA LEU A 159 16.82 -1.07 -5.57
C LEU A 159 16.05 -0.31 -4.48
N ALA A 160 15.77 -0.93 -3.35
CA ALA A 160 14.99 -0.30 -2.31
C ALA A 160 15.78 0.84 -1.61
N HIS A 161 15.02 1.75 -0.99
CA HIS A 161 15.56 2.84 -0.18
C HIS A 161 15.02 2.74 1.25
N HIS A 162 15.89 2.85 2.25
CA HIS A 162 15.51 2.88 3.66
C HIS A 162 15.79 4.27 4.23
N GLY A 163 14.82 4.86 4.95
CA GLY A 163 14.90 6.23 5.44
C GLY A 163 16.08 6.57 6.35
N HIS A 164 16.69 5.56 6.98
CA HIS A 164 17.81 5.73 7.91
C HIS A 164 19.15 5.15 7.41
N PHE A 165 19.18 4.50 6.24
CA PHE A 165 20.40 3.97 5.66
C PHE A 165 20.93 4.87 4.54
N PRO A 166 22.25 4.83 4.26
CA PRO A 166 22.80 5.51 3.07
C PRO A 166 22.18 4.93 1.80
N ASP A 167 21.86 5.79 0.83
CA ASP A 167 21.37 5.36 -0.47
C ASP A 167 22.53 5.05 -1.42
N LEU A 168 23.08 3.83 -1.30
CA LEU A 168 24.20 3.36 -2.12
C LEU A 168 23.85 3.37 -3.62
N VAL A 169 22.56 3.22 -3.97
CA VAL A 169 22.11 3.26 -5.37
C VAL A 169 22.18 4.68 -5.92
N GLU A 170 21.80 5.70 -5.14
CA GLU A 170 21.92 7.11 -5.54
C GLU A 170 23.38 7.54 -5.66
N GLU A 171 24.23 7.08 -4.74
CA GLU A 171 25.65 7.39 -4.75
C GLU A 171 26.36 6.84 -5.99
N GLU A 172 26.03 5.62 -6.45
CA GLU A 172 26.69 4.96 -7.57
C GLU A 172 26.06 5.32 -8.92
N PHE A 173 24.72 5.51 -8.98
CA PHE A 173 23.99 5.68 -10.24
C PHE A 173 23.44 7.08 -10.41
N HIS A 174 23.98 7.83 -11.36
CA HIS A 174 23.46 9.15 -11.78
C HIS A 174 22.32 9.06 -12.81
N LYS A 175 21.81 7.87 -13.10
CA LYS A 175 20.73 7.64 -14.08
C LYS A 175 19.52 7.02 -13.37
N PRO A 176 18.30 7.23 -13.89
CA PRO A 176 17.13 6.56 -13.35
C PRO A 176 17.32 5.04 -13.32
N VAL A 177 17.15 4.43 -12.16
CA VAL A 177 17.30 2.99 -11.93
C VAL A 177 15.92 2.40 -11.63
N GLY A 178 15.63 1.22 -12.16
CA GLY A 178 14.37 0.51 -12.01
C GLY A 178 13.88 -0.07 -13.33
N THR A 179 12.81 -0.84 -13.26
CA THR A 179 12.21 -1.48 -14.43
C THR A 179 11.45 -0.46 -15.26
N SER A 180 11.87 -0.23 -16.49
CA SER A 180 11.49 0.88 -17.37
C SER A 180 9.98 1.11 -17.52
N ALA A 181 9.17 0.05 -17.45
CA ALA A 181 7.72 0.15 -17.59
C ALA A 181 7.03 0.74 -16.33
N TYR A 182 7.58 0.48 -15.13
CA TYR A 182 6.95 0.75 -13.83
C TYR A 182 7.54 1.96 -13.09
N ILE A 183 8.69 2.47 -13.53
CA ILE A 183 9.40 3.59 -12.90
C ILE A 183 8.52 4.85 -12.84
N SER A 184 8.49 5.55 -11.72
CA SER A 184 7.68 6.75 -11.49
C SER A 184 8.29 8.02 -12.12
N PRO A 185 7.51 9.12 -12.28
CA PRO A 185 8.04 10.41 -12.69
C PRO A 185 9.16 10.94 -11.80
N GLU A 186 9.01 10.84 -10.49
CA GLU A 186 10.01 11.31 -9.51
C GLU A 186 11.29 10.49 -9.55
N GLN A 187 11.22 9.17 -9.76
CA GLN A 187 12.41 8.34 -9.99
C GLN A 187 13.15 8.73 -11.29
N VAL A 188 12.40 9.12 -12.34
CA VAL A 188 13.03 9.63 -13.57
C VAL A 188 13.81 10.93 -13.31
N MET A 189 13.40 11.71 -12.31
CA MET A 189 14.09 12.93 -11.87
C MET A 189 15.18 12.68 -10.82
N GLY A 190 15.40 11.42 -10.40
CA GLY A 190 16.41 11.05 -9.43
C GLY A 190 15.92 11.09 -7.96
N ASN A 191 14.64 11.36 -7.71
CA ASN A 191 14.08 11.30 -6.36
C ASN A 191 13.72 9.85 -6.01
N ARG A 192 14.37 9.31 -4.97
CA ARG A 192 14.19 7.94 -4.48
C ARG A 192 13.52 7.86 -3.10
N SER A 193 13.26 9.01 -2.47
CA SER A 193 12.77 9.10 -1.09
C SER A 193 11.25 9.32 -0.98
N ASP A 194 10.50 9.27 -2.09
CA ASP A 194 9.04 9.45 -2.08
C ASP A 194 8.33 8.08 -2.18
N PRO A 195 7.65 7.59 -1.11
CA PRO A 195 6.97 6.30 -1.12
C PRO A 195 5.81 6.22 -2.13
N ARG A 196 5.33 7.36 -2.64
CA ARG A 196 4.31 7.39 -3.68
C ARG A 196 4.83 6.97 -5.05
N SER A 197 6.14 6.74 -5.18
CA SER A 197 6.73 6.05 -6.33
C SER A 197 6.24 4.61 -6.44
N ASP A 198 6.12 3.90 -5.32
CA ASP A 198 5.56 2.55 -5.30
C ASP A 198 4.07 2.56 -5.66
N LEU A 199 3.31 3.58 -5.22
CA LEU A 199 1.90 3.75 -5.60
C LEU A 199 1.71 3.97 -7.11
N PHE A 200 2.64 4.67 -7.76
CA PHE A 200 2.64 4.79 -9.21
C PHE A 200 2.87 3.43 -9.89
N ALA A 201 3.80 2.63 -9.38
CA ALA A 201 4.04 1.27 -9.90
C ALA A 201 2.80 0.38 -9.71
N LEU A 202 2.08 0.47 -8.58
CA LEU A 202 0.79 -0.20 -8.38
C LEU A 202 -0.24 0.25 -9.42
N GLY A 203 -0.30 1.54 -9.75
CA GLY A 203 -1.14 2.08 -10.81
C GLY A 203 -0.80 1.51 -12.20
N VAL A 204 0.49 1.29 -12.50
CA VAL A 204 0.93 0.64 -13.74
C VAL A 204 0.49 -0.82 -13.77
N ILE A 205 0.61 -1.55 -12.65
CA ILE A 205 0.17 -2.93 -12.50
C ILE A 205 -1.35 -3.04 -12.68
N LEU A 206 -2.14 -2.20 -12.01
CA LEU A 206 -3.60 -2.13 -12.18
C LEU A 206 -3.97 -1.92 -13.66
N TYR A 207 -3.33 -0.95 -14.30
CA TYR A 207 -3.56 -0.67 -15.72
C TYR A 207 -3.24 -1.90 -16.58
N GLN A 208 -2.10 -2.55 -16.34
CA GLN A 208 -1.66 -3.72 -17.10
C GLN A 208 -2.62 -4.89 -16.92
N LEU A 209 -3.00 -5.21 -15.69
CA LEU A 209 -3.90 -6.33 -15.39
C LEU A 209 -5.30 -6.12 -15.98
N CYS A 210 -5.82 -4.89 -15.93
CA CYS A 210 -7.14 -4.57 -16.50
C CYS A 210 -7.17 -4.48 -18.02
N THR A 211 -6.05 -4.14 -18.69
CA THR A 211 -6.05 -3.84 -20.12
C THR A 211 -5.18 -4.75 -20.97
N GLY A 212 -4.30 -5.55 -20.36
CA GLY A 212 -3.24 -6.29 -21.05
C GLY A 212 -2.15 -5.39 -21.65
N ARG A 213 -2.09 -4.09 -21.28
CA ARG A 213 -1.20 -3.09 -21.89
C ARG A 213 -0.46 -2.29 -20.84
N LEU A 214 0.75 -1.84 -21.17
CA LEU A 214 1.51 -0.92 -20.32
C LEU A 214 1.12 0.54 -20.66
N PRO A 215 0.80 1.40 -19.65
CA PRO A 215 0.29 2.77 -19.88
C PRO A 215 1.28 3.69 -20.61
N PHE A 216 2.58 3.46 -20.41
CA PHE A 216 3.68 4.24 -21.00
C PHE A 216 4.59 3.40 -21.91
N GLY A 217 4.23 2.12 -22.16
CA GLY A 217 5.10 1.14 -22.82
C GLY A 217 6.34 0.80 -21.98
N ALA A 218 7.34 0.19 -22.62
CA ALA A 218 8.64 -0.13 -22.04
C ALA A 218 9.75 0.70 -22.72
N PRO A 219 9.96 1.97 -22.34
CA PRO A 219 10.93 2.83 -22.97
C PRO A 219 12.36 2.35 -22.72
N ALA A 220 13.19 2.33 -23.77
CA ALA A 220 14.62 1.98 -23.69
C ALA A 220 15.52 3.22 -23.64
N THR A 221 14.98 4.42 -23.83
CA THR A 221 15.75 5.67 -23.91
C THR A 221 15.34 6.67 -22.85
N LEU A 222 16.25 7.53 -22.42
CA LEU A 222 15.98 8.57 -21.42
C LEU A 222 14.86 9.53 -21.89
N SER A 223 14.79 9.85 -23.19
CA SER A 223 13.69 10.65 -23.75
C SER A 223 12.34 9.94 -23.63
N GLY A 224 12.30 8.61 -23.76
CA GLY A 224 11.13 7.78 -23.53
C GLY A 224 10.67 7.82 -22.07
N PHE A 225 11.62 7.74 -21.13
CA PHE A 225 11.32 7.89 -19.68
C PHE A 225 10.72 9.26 -19.36
N ARG A 226 11.28 10.34 -19.90
CA ARG A 226 10.80 11.71 -19.64
C ARG A 226 9.38 11.98 -20.10
N ARG A 227 8.81 11.16 -21.02
CA ARG A 227 7.41 11.33 -21.46
C ARG A 227 6.41 11.27 -20.32
N ARG A 228 6.66 10.46 -19.28
CA ARG A 228 5.78 10.35 -18.10
C ARG A 228 5.80 11.58 -17.18
N LEU A 229 6.74 12.50 -17.37
CA LEU A 229 6.79 13.77 -16.64
C LEU A 229 5.72 14.77 -17.09
N PHE A 230 5.13 14.58 -18.26
CA PHE A 230 4.18 15.53 -18.83
C PHE A 230 2.99 14.89 -19.56
N LEU A 231 3.06 13.58 -19.90
CA LEU A 231 2.00 12.87 -20.60
C LEU A 231 1.25 11.95 -19.64
N ASP A 232 -0.06 12.13 -19.56
CA ASP A 232 -0.94 11.13 -18.95
C ASP A 232 -1.01 9.87 -19.82
N PRO A 233 -1.29 8.68 -19.23
CA PRO A 233 -1.61 7.50 -20.00
C PRO A 233 -2.91 7.68 -20.79
N LEU A 234 -3.16 6.84 -21.79
CA LEU A 234 -4.52 6.72 -22.32
C LEU A 234 -5.42 6.12 -21.23
N PRO A 235 -6.63 6.65 -21.03
CA PRO A 235 -7.54 6.08 -20.03
C PRO A 235 -7.85 4.61 -20.33
N PRO A 236 -7.89 3.72 -19.30
CA PRO A 236 -8.09 2.28 -19.49
C PRO A 236 -9.36 1.94 -20.27
N ARG A 237 -10.48 2.64 -20.00
CA ARG A 237 -11.78 2.46 -20.70
C ARG A 237 -11.73 2.74 -22.21
N ARG A 238 -10.64 3.34 -22.69
CA ARG A 238 -10.40 3.47 -24.14
C ARG A 238 -10.08 2.13 -24.77
N TRP A 239 -9.50 1.21 -24.03
CA TRP A 239 -9.15 -0.15 -24.46
C TRP A 239 -10.20 -1.18 -24.05
N VAL A 240 -10.73 -1.04 -22.86
CA VAL A 240 -11.76 -1.90 -22.25
C VAL A 240 -12.94 -1.02 -21.86
N PRO A 241 -13.91 -0.77 -22.79
CA PRO A 241 -15.03 0.14 -22.54
C PRO A 241 -15.90 -0.25 -21.34
N ASP A 242 -16.02 -1.55 -21.05
CA ASP A 242 -16.83 -2.10 -19.96
C ASP A 242 -16.09 -2.10 -18.61
N LEU A 243 -14.86 -1.59 -18.53
CA LEU A 243 -14.16 -1.44 -17.27
C LEU A 243 -14.97 -0.50 -16.36
N PRO A 244 -15.22 -0.87 -15.07
CA PRO A 244 -15.97 -0.04 -14.14
C PRO A 244 -15.34 1.35 -13.96
N GLU A 245 -16.17 2.36 -13.75
CA GLU A 245 -15.74 3.75 -13.59
C GLU A 245 -14.85 3.92 -12.35
N TRP A 246 -15.18 3.25 -11.26
CA TRP A 246 -14.39 3.26 -10.05
C TRP A 246 -12.95 2.70 -10.25
N MET A 247 -12.81 1.64 -11.06
CA MET A 247 -11.49 1.07 -11.34
C MET A 247 -10.64 2.03 -12.19
N GLN A 248 -11.24 2.68 -13.19
CA GLN A 248 -10.52 3.72 -13.97
C GLN A 248 -10.15 4.92 -13.09
N GLU A 249 -11.03 5.35 -12.16
CA GLU A 249 -10.73 6.41 -11.19
C GLU A 249 -9.48 6.06 -10.38
N ILE A 250 -9.43 4.87 -9.78
CA ILE A 250 -8.29 4.42 -8.97
C ILE A 250 -7.01 4.36 -9.80
N ILE A 251 -7.05 3.72 -10.99
CA ILE A 251 -5.89 3.60 -11.87
C ILE A 251 -5.31 4.98 -12.22
N LEU A 252 -6.16 5.89 -12.68
CA LEU A 252 -5.70 7.22 -13.09
C LEU A 252 -5.26 8.08 -11.90
N HIS A 253 -5.82 7.86 -10.71
CA HIS A 253 -5.40 8.52 -9.48
C HIS A 253 -3.97 8.09 -9.08
N CYS A 254 -3.64 6.79 -9.16
CA CYS A 254 -2.28 6.31 -8.93
C CYS A 254 -1.28 6.84 -9.98
N LEU A 255 -1.72 7.03 -11.23
CA LEU A 255 -0.88 7.43 -12.36
C LEU A 255 -0.78 8.95 -12.58
N GLU A 256 -1.27 9.77 -11.64
CA GLU A 256 -1.05 11.22 -11.69
C GLU A 256 0.45 11.54 -11.75
N VAL A 257 0.82 12.53 -12.57
CA VAL A 257 2.21 12.94 -12.77
C VAL A 257 2.80 13.51 -11.48
N ASP A 258 2.01 14.36 -10.79
CA ASP A 258 2.39 14.95 -9.50
C ASP A 258 2.09 13.94 -8.38
N ALA A 259 3.13 13.46 -7.70
CA ALA A 259 3.00 12.54 -6.57
C ALA A 259 2.07 13.09 -5.47
N GLY A 260 2.03 14.42 -5.27
CA GLY A 260 1.15 15.07 -4.28
C GLY A 260 -0.35 14.93 -4.59
N THR A 261 -0.70 14.58 -5.82
CA THR A 261 -2.11 14.39 -6.26
C THR A 261 -2.52 12.94 -6.33
N ARG A 262 -1.63 11.98 -5.99
CA ARG A 262 -1.93 10.55 -5.84
C ARG A 262 -2.53 10.24 -4.48
N TYR A 263 -2.79 8.96 -4.23
CA TYR A 263 -3.04 8.48 -2.85
C TYR A 263 -1.87 8.88 -1.95
N ALA A 264 -2.19 9.25 -0.71
CA ALA A 264 -1.15 9.61 0.26
C ALA A 264 -0.42 8.36 0.79
N THR A 265 -1.14 7.24 0.96
CA THR A 265 -0.59 5.96 1.42
C THR A 265 -1.12 4.78 0.62
N ALA A 266 -0.39 3.66 0.66
CA ALA A 266 -0.84 2.40 0.07
C ALA A 266 -2.06 1.82 0.81
N ALA A 267 -2.24 2.09 2.11
CA ALA A 267 -3.44 1.70 2.86
C ALA A 267 -4.70 2.38 2.31
N GLN A 268 -4.62 3.65 1.91
CA GLN A 268 -5.75 4.33 1.27
C GLN A 268 -6.12 3.71 -0.09
N LEU A 269 -5.13 3.27 -0.86
CA LEU A 269 -5.36 2.56 -2.11
C LEU A 269 -5.98 1.18 -1.86
N ALA A 270 -5.45 0.40 -0.90
CA ALA A 270 -6.00 -0.90 -0.49
C ALA A 270 -7.46 -0.77 -0.06
N PHE A 271 -7.77 0.26 0.73
CA PHE A 271 -9.12 0.56 1.17
C PHE A 271 -10.08 0.81 -0.01
N ASP A 272 -9.71 1.68 -0.96
CA ASP A 272 -10.56 2.00 -2.11
C ASP A 272 -10.76 0.79 -3.04
N LEU A 273 -9.75 -0.07 -3.19
CA LEU A 273 -9.88 -1.33 -3.94
C LEU A 273 -10.81 -2.34 -3.26
N ALA A 274 -10.83 -2.37 -1.92
CA ALA A 274 -11.72 -3.24 -1.14
C ALA A 274 -13.16 -2.70 -1.07
N HIS A 275 -13.36 -1.38 -1.27
CA HIS A 275 -14.66 -0.73 -1.14
C HIS A 275 -15.03 0.07 -2.41
N PRO A 276 -15.26 -0.59 -3.55
CA PRO A 276 -15.47 0.07 -4.84
C PRO A 276 -16.67 1.03 -4.89
N ASN A 277 -17.69 0.77 -4.08
CA ASN A 277 -18.89 1.61 -4.02
C ASN A 277 -18.66 2.95 -3.32
N ASP A 278 -17.60 3.07 -2.53
CA ASP A 278 -17.28 4.27 -1.77
C ASP A 278 -16.22 5.14 -2.46
N VAL A 279 -15.73 4.71 -3.62
CA VAL A 279 -14.75 5.47 -4.40
C VAL A 279 -15.39 6.75 -4.95
N PRO A 280 -14.90 7.95 -4.58
CA PRO A 280 -15.42 9.21 -5.10
C PRO A 280 -15.06 9.33 -6.58
N LEU A 281 -16.05 9.28 -7.45
CA LEU A 281 -15.85 9.43 -8.89
C LEU A 281 -15.59 10.91 -9.23
N THR A 282 -14.50 11.17 -9.95
CA THR A 282 -14.14 12.49 -10.48
C THR A 282 -14.20 12.47 -12.03
N GLU A 283 -13.69 13.52 -12.68
CA GLU A 283 -13.54 13.54 -14.13
C GLU A 283 -12.64 12.40 -14.67
N ARG A 284 -11.81 11.80 -13.83
CA ARG A 284 -10.98 10.63 -14.19
C ARG A 284 -11.82 9.42 -14.55
N ALA A 285 -12.92 9.19 -13.83
CA ALA A 285 -13.80 8.03 -14.01
C ALA A 285 -14.39 7.92 -15.43
N THR A 286 -14.75 9.05 -16.03
CA THR A 286 -15.41 9.12 -17.36
C THR A 286 -14.48 9.56 -18.49
N ARG A 287 -13.23 9.92 -18.18
CA ARG A 287 -12.27 10.41 -19.17
C ARG A 287 -11.96 9.33 -20.22
N LEU A 288 -12.00 9.69 -21.51
CA LEU A 288 -11.63 8.81 -22.63
C LEU A 288 -10.46 9.35 -23.46
N LYS A 289 -9.95 10.53 -23.13
CA LYS A 289 -8.84 11.19 -23.82
C LYS A 289 -7.77 11.62 -22.83
N ARG A 290 -6.54 11.77 -23.29
CA ARG A 290 -5.46 12.39 -22.50
C ARG A 290 -5.81 13.84 -22.15
N ALA A 291 -5.10 14.40 -21.15
CA ALA A 291 -5.20 15.82 -20.84
C ALA A 291 -4.94 16.70 -22.09
N GLY A 292 -5.56 17.87 -22.11
CA GLY A 292 -5.46 18.82 -23.20
C GLY A 292 -4.02 19.34 -23.40
N LEU A 293 -3.71 19.77 -24.62
CA LEU A 293 -2.38 20.26 -25.02
C LEU A 293 -1.83 21.36 -24.09
N LEU A 294 -2.68 22.24 -23.58
CA LEU A 294 -2.27 23.32 -22.65
C LEU A 294 -1.72 22.75 -21.33
N THR A 295 -2.35 21.70 -20.78
CA THR A 295 -1.88 21.02 -19.56
C THR A 295 -0.54 20.33 -19.83
N ILE A 296 -0.41 19.66 -20.96
CA ILE A 296 0.83 18.99 -21.36
C ILE A 296 1.97 19.99 -21.50
N VAL A 297 1.76 21.11 -22.21
CA VAL A 297 2.76 22.18 -22.39
C VAL A 297 3.15 22.79 -21.05
N ARG A 298 2.18 23.07 -20.15
CA ARG A 298 2.44 23.61 -18.81
C ARG A 298 3.27 22.66 -17.95
N ARG A 299 2.97 21.34 -18.00
CA ARG A 299 3.76 20.31 -17.31
C ARG A 299 5.15 20.15 -17.92
N TRP A 300 5.26 20.17 -19.23
CA TRP A 300 6.53 20.12 -19.95
C TRP A 300 7.45 21.31 -19.59
N TRP A 301 6.89 22.52 -19.51
CA TRP A 301 7.62 23.72 -19.08
C TRP A 301 8.12 23.62 -17.64
N ARG A 302 7.30 23.10 -16.73
CA ARG A 302 7.70 22.87 -15.33
C ARG A 302 8.77 21.79 -15.22
N GLY A 303 8.63 20.68 -15.93
CA GLY A 303 9.63 19.60 -15.95
C GLY A 303 10.99 20.00 -16.51
N TRP A 304 11.07 21.07 -17.32
CA TRP A 304 12.34 21.62 -17.80
C TRP A 304 13.05 22.51 -16.79
N GLN A 305 12.33 23.09 -15.85
CA GLN A 305 12.87 23.99 -14.82
C GLN A 305 13.30 23.24 -13.55
N THR A 306 12.94 21.98 -13.38
CA THR A 306 13.34 21.18 -12.23
C THR A 306 14.71 20.57 -12.45
N VAL A 307 15.66 21.04 -11.65
CA VAL A 307 17.00 20.46 -11.56
C VAL A 307 16.89 19.13 -10.83
N PRO A 308 17.42 18.02 -11.36
CA PRO A 308 17.50 16.76 -10.62
C PRO A 308 18.25 16.98 -9.29
N GLY A 309 17.70 16.53 -8.17
CA GLY A 309 18.41 16.48 -6.89
C GLY A 309 17.92 17.40 -5.76
N VAL A 310 16.81 18.14 -5.89
CA VAL A 310 16.33 19.05 -4.83
C VAL A 310 14.90 18.76 -4.38
N TYR A 311 14.58 17.52 -4.11
CA TYR A 311 13.31 17.16 -3.46
C TYR A 311 13.57 16.22 -2.27
N ALA A 312 14.14 16.78 -1.20
CA ALA A 312 14.04 16.14 0.10
C ALA A 312 12.63 16.38 0.66
N VAL A 313 11.67 15.54 0.32
CA VAL A 313 10.47 15.40 1.15
C VAL A 313 10.85 14.39 2.23
N PRO A 314 10.91 14.77 3.52
CA PRO A 314 11.22 13.83 4.57
C PRO A 314 10.22 12.68 4.54
N THR A 315 10.68 11.45 4.39
CA THR A 315 9.88 10.22 4.42
C THR A 315 8.99 10.12 5.67
N SER A 316 9.45 10.70 6.78
CA SER A 316 8.70 10.77 8.05
C SER A 316 7.33 11.46 7.96
N HIS A 317 7.11 12.38 7.00
CA HIS A 317 5.81 13.05 6.87
C HIS A 317 4.79 12.27 6.03
N LEU A 318 5.22 11.35 5.17
CA LEU A 318 4.31 10.59 4.30
C LEU A 318 3.87 9.26 4.94
N ALA A 319 4.70 8.70 5.81
CA ALA A 319 4.30 7.56 6.65
C ALA A 319 3.22 7.92 7.70
N GLN A 320 2.96 9.21 7.91
CA GLN A 320 2.01 9.74 8.89
C GLN A 320 0.63 10.09 8.32
N ALA A 321 0.36 9.86 7.05
CA ALA A 321 -0.99 10.05 6.50
C ALA A 321 -1.96 9.02 7.10
N SER A 322 -2.44 9.34 8.30
CA SER A 322 -3.22 8.44 9.16
C SER A 322 -4.62 8.19 8.62
N GLN A 323 -5.07 6.95 8.74
CA GLN A 323 -6.49 6.61 8.64
C GLN A 323 -7.13 6.75 10.02
N ILE A 324 -8.03 7.71 10.17
CA ILE A 324 -8.71 8.03 11.43
C ILE A 324 -10.13 7.50 11.37
N LEU A 325 -10.43 6.51 12.18
CA LEU A 325 -11.79 5.97 12.35
C LEU A 325 -12.53 6.77 13.42
N VAL A 326 -13.69 7.29 13.08
CA VAL A 326 -14.59 7.98 14.00
C VAL A 326 -15.83 7.13 14.22
N ALA A 327 -15.93 6.53 15.41
CA ALA A 327 -17.10 5.72 15.77
C ALA A 327 -18.21 6.64 16.31
N LEU A 328 -19.30 6.71 15.57
CA LEU A 328 -20.48 7.53 15.88
C LEU A 328 -21.65 6.65 16.31
N ASP A 329 -22.36 7.07 17.33
CA ASP A 329 -23.63 6.50 17.74
C ASP A 329 -24.71 7.58 17.61
N PRO A 330 -25.47 7.58 16.50
CA PRO A 330 -26.46 8.61 16.21
C PRO A 330 -27.66 8.61 17.19
N ASP A 331 -27.90 7.49 17.92
CA ASP A 331 -29.00 7.41 18.90
C ASP A 331 -28.68 8.16 20.21
N VAL A 332 -27.44 8.60 20.37
CA VAL A 332 -27.06 9.46 21.50
C VAL A 332 -27.41 10.91 21.18
N GLY A 333 -28.70 11.23 21.28
CA GLY A 333 -29.26 12.57 21.08
C GLY A 333 -28.80 13.63 22.08
N ARG A 334 -27.48 13.88 22.11
CA ARG A 334 -26.90 15.00 22.85
C ARG A 334 -25.88 15.70 21.97
N ASP A 335 -26.30 16.81 21.41
CA ASP A 335 -25.50 17.71 20.59
C ASP A 335 -24.08 17.99 21.14
N THR A 336 -23.92 17.99 22.47
CA THR A 336 -22.66 18.30 23.14
C THR A 336 -21.56 17.25 22.94
N LEU A 337 -21.88 15.92 22.93
CA LEU A 337 -20.87 14.87 22.68
C LEU A 337 -20.48 14.85 21.20
N LEU A 338 -21.45 14.97 20.32
CA LEU A 338 -21.22 15.03 18.87
C LEU A 338 -20.38 16.26 18.51
N HIS A 339 -20.62 17.43 19.12
CA HIS A 339 -19.80 18.63 18.95
C HIS A 339 -18.37 18.44 19.50
N ALA A 340 -18.19 17.76 20.65
CA ALA A 340 -16.87 17.48 21.19
C ALA A 340 -16.08 16.51 20.32
N LEU A 341 -16.74 15.47 19.75
CA LEU A 341 -16.16 14.59 18.75
C LEU A 341 -15.73 15.37 17.52
N LEU A 342 -16.59 16.24 17.01
CA LEU A 342 -16.33 17.08 15.85
C LEU A 342 -15.11 17.98 16.04
N ALA A 343 -14.96 18.58 17.22
CA ALA A 343 -13.80 19.40 17.56
C ALA A 343 -12.50 18.59 17.60
N GLU A 344 -12.53 17.36 18.12
CA GLU A 344 -11.36 16.49 18.16
C GLU A 344 -10.98 15.99 16.76
N VAL A 345 -11.96 15.58 15.97
CA VAL A 345 -11.73 15.14 14.59
C VAL A 345 -11.17 16.28 13.74
N ARG A 346 -11.67 17.51 13.89
CA ARG A 346 -11.08 18.70 13.24
C ARG A 346 -9.63 18.92 13.65
N ARG A 347 -9.30 18.73 14.92
CA ARG A 347 -7.92 18.88 15.43
C ARG A 347 -7.01 17.82 14.83
N ALA A 348 -7.44 16.55 14.82
CA ALA A 348 -6.70 15.44 14.22
C ALA A 348 -6.51 15.64 12.71
N ALA A 349 -7.58 16.04 12.00
CA ALA A 349 -7.53 16.29 10.55
C ALA A 349 -6.69 17.54 10.18
N ALA A 350 -6.54 18.51 11.08
CA ALA A 350 -5.69 19.68 10.90
C ALA A 350 -4.21 19.35 11.16
N ALA A 351 -3.93 18.40 12.03
CA ALA A 351 -2.56 17.94 12.31
C ALA A 351 -1.92 17.24 11.10
N ASP A 352 -2.72 16.55 10.29
CA ASP A 352 -2.28 15.91 9.06
C ASP A 352 -3.27 16.21 7.91
N ALA A 353 -2.83 17.05 6.97
CA ALA A 353 -3.63 17.45 5.81
C ALA A 353 -3.94 16.29 4.86
N ASN A 354 -3.19 15.20 4.91
CA ASN A 354 -3.36 14.00 4.08
C ASN A 354 -4.20 12.91 4.78
N SER A 355 -4.53 13.06 6.07
CA SER A 355 -5.31 12.07 6.80
C SER A 355 -6.69 11.84 6.18
N ARG A 356 -7.15 10.60 6.22
CA ARG A 356 -8.50 10.18 5.79
C ARG A 356 -9.35 9.91 7.03
N ILE A 357 -10.55 10.45 7.06
CA ILE A 357 -11.52 10.29 8.14
C ILE A 357 -12.57 9.27 7.70
N ILE A 358 -12.69 8.19 8.45
CA ILE A 358 -13.65 7.12 8.22
C ILE A 358 -14.73 7.21 9.32
N CYS A 359 -15.91 7.69 8.95
CA CYS A 359 -17.06 7.82 9.85
C CYS A 359 -17.82 6.49 9.86
N VAL A 360 -17.91 5.88 11.03
CA VAL A 360 -18.49 4.54 11.18
C VAL A 360 -19.58 4.55 12.24
N THR A 361 -20.68 3.86 11.96
CA THR A 361 -21.68 3.45 12.95
C THR A 361 -21.90 1.95 12.89
N VAL A 362 -22.28 1.33 14.00
CA VAL A 362 -22.56 -0.11 14.08
C VAL A 362 -24.05 -0.30 14.34
N LEU A 363 -24.72 -1.06 13.46
CA LEU A 363 -26.10 -1.53 13.64
C LEU A 363 -26.08 -2.87 14.37
N GLU A 364 -26.80 -2.95 15.48
CA GLU A 364 -27.09 -4.23 16.13
C GLU A 364 -28.33 -4.83 15.46
N PRO A 365 -28.24 -6.03 14.84
CA PRO A 365 -29.39 -6.69 14.24
C PRO A 365 -30.41 -7.03 15.34
N ASP A 366 -31.63 -6.51 15.17
CA ASP A 366 -32.72 -6.80 16.09
C ASP A 366 -33.29 -8.18 15.76
N ILE A 367 -33.01 -9.18 16.61
CA ILE A 367 -33.39 -10.60 16.44
C ILE A 367 -34.93 -10.80 16.39
N SER A 368 -35.69 -9.74 16.69
CA SER A 368 -37.16 -9.81 16.77
C SER A 368 -37.88 -9.62 15.41
N THR A 369 -37.18 -9.32 14.32
CA THR A 369 -37.78 -8.95 13.02
C THR A 369 -37.65 -10.00 11.93
N GLU A 370 -37.48 -11.28 12.25
CA GLU A 370 -37.38 -12.39 11.25
C GLU A 370 -38.69 -12.75 10.53
N GLN A 371 -39.77 -12.01 10.71
CA GLN A 371 -41.05 -12.30 9.99
C GLN A 371 -41.35 -11.24 8.95
N ASP A 372 -41.29 -11.63 7.69
CA ASP A 372 -41.90 -11.14 6.43
C ASP A 372 -41.50 -9.76 5.85
N ASN A 373 -40.86 -8.83 6.56
CA ASN A 373 -40.41 -7.53 5.98
C ASN A 373 -38.97 -7.12 6.37
N GLY A 374 -38.16 -8.05 6.81
CA GLY A 374 -36.84 -7.78 7.41
C GLY A 374 -35.87 -7.01 6.48
N HIS A 375 -35.81 -7.36 5.20
CA HIS A 375 -34.89 -6.73 4.24
C HIS A 375 -35.22 -5.25 3.92
N GLU A 376 -36.50 -4.88 3.84
CA GLU A 376 -36.91 -3.49 3.60
C GLU A 376 -36.61 -2.59 4.81
N ILE A 377 -36.81 -3.11 6.03
CA ILE A 377 -36.57 -2.37 7.27
C ILE A 377 -35.08 -2.19 7.51
N VAL A 378 -34.27 -3.21 7.28
CA VAL A 378 -32.80 -3.14 7.42
C VAL A 378 -32.20 -2.16 6.39
N ASN A 379 -32.65 -2.21 5.12
CA ASN A 379 -32.22 -1.26 4.10
C ASN A 379 -32.63 0.20 4.44
N SER A 380 -33.79 0.39 5.05
CA SER A 380 -34.26 1.69 5.51
C SER A 380 -33.41 2.24 6.67
N LEU A 381 -33.06 1.39 7.65
CA LEU A 381 -32.18 1.75 8.77
C LEU A 381 -30.77 2.04 8.30
N TYR A 382 -30.22 1.20 7.43
CA TYR A 382 -28.90 1.40 6.83
C TYR A 382 -28.81 2.77 6.14
N THR A 383 -29.77 3.05 5.25
CA THR A 383 -29.82 4.33 4.51
C THR A 383 -29.94 5.52 5.46
N ARG A 384 -30.78 5.40 6.50
CA ARG A 384 -30.94 6.45 7.52
C ARG A 384 -29.63 6.72 8.25
N ARG A 385 -28.92 5.68 8.68
CA ARG A 385 -27.62 5.80 9.38
C ARG A 385 -26.56 6.44 8.48
N LEU A 386 -26.54 6.05 7.22
CA LEU A 386 -25.60 6.64 6.26
C LEU A 386 -25.86 8.14 6.08
N VAL A 387 -27.13 8.56 5.97
CA VAL A 387 -27.51 9.98 5.88
C VAL A 387 -27.11 10.75 7.15
N GLU A 388 -27.31 10.16 8.33
CA GLU A 388 -26.92 10.76 9.62
C GLU A 388 -25.38 10.96 9.70
N LEU A 389 -24.59 9.99 9.25
CA LEU A 389 -23.12 10.11 9.17
C LEU A 389 -22.71 11.24 8.22
N HIS A 390 -23.29 11.29 7.02
CA HIS A 390 -23.01 12.36 6.05
C HIS A 390 -23.37 13.75 6.60
N HIS A 391 -24.51 13.86 7.27
CA HIS A 391 -24.95 15.14 7.85
C HIS A 391 -23.99 15.62 8.95
N TRP A 392 -23.57 14.72 9.84
CA TRP A 392 -22.58 15.03 10.87
C TRP A 392 -21.23 15.44 10.27
N ALA A 393 -20.74 14.69 9.28
CA ALA A 393 -19.44 14.93 8.68
C ALA A 393 -19.42 16.21 7.81
N ALA A 394 -20.55 16.68 7.31
CA ALA A 394 -20.63 17.94 6.56
C ALA A 394 -20.12 19.14 7.37
N GLU A 395 -20.26 19.10 8.70
CA GLU A 395 -19.74 20.12 9.59
C GLU A 395 -18.20 20.13 9.68
N LEU A 396 -17.50 19.06 9.29
CA LEU A 396 -16.04 19.00 9.25
C LEU A 396 -15.44 19.92 8.18
N GLN A 397 -16.20 20.22 7.13
CA GLN A 397 -15.77 21.03 5.99
C GLN A 397 -14.52 20.48 5.30
N LEU A 398 -14.37 19.15 5.28
CA LEU A 398 -13.26 18.45 4.61
C LEU A 398 -13.65 18.10 3.17
N PRO A 399 -12.66 18.00 2.25
CA PRO A 399 -12.89 17.55 0.89
C PRO A 399 -13.43 16.10 0.87
N ALA A 400 -14.31 15.79 -0.08
CA ALA A 400 -14.96 14.48 -0.18
C ALA A 400 -13.96 13.30 -0.31
N ASN A 401 -12.81 13.52 -0.93
CA ASN A 401 -11.74 12.52 -1.03
C ASN A 401 -11.10 12.13 0.31
N ARG A 402 -11.27 12.95 1.35
CA ARG A 402 -10.79 12.68 2.72
C ARG A 402 -11.84 12.03 3.62
N LEU A 403 -13.07 11.85 3.17
CA LEU A 403 -14.17 11.29 3.95
C LEU A 403 -14.61 9.94 3.40
N ARG A 404 -14.89 8.99 4.30
CA ARG A 404 -15.52 7.71 4.01
C ARG A 404 -16.60 7.43 5.05
N PHE A 405 -17.62 6.67 4.66
CA PHE A 405 -18.80 6.41 5.49
C PHE A 405 -19.14 4.94 5.43
N HIS A 406 -19.20 4.30 6.59
CA HIS A 406 -19.59 2.89 6.68
C HIS A 406 -20.59 2.65 7.77
N VAL A 407 -21.59 1.85 7.46
CA VAL A 407 -22.53 1.29 8.42
C VAL A 407 -22.19 -0.19 8.57
N LEU A 408 -21.66 -0.57 9.72
CA LEU A 408 -21.25 -1.93 10.02
C LEU A 408 -22.38 -2.67 10.74
N GLU A 409 -22.47 -3.97 10.56
CA GLU A 409 -23.47 -4.81 11.21
C GLU A 409 -22.78 -5.76 12.21
N GLY A 410 -23.36 -5.91 13.40
CA GLY A 410 -22.91 -6.89 14.38
C GLY A 410 -23.45 -6.71 15.77
N THR A 411 -23.54 -7.81 16.51
CA THR A 411 -24.09 -7.87 17.87
C THR A 411 -23.15 -7.30 18.94
N ASN A 412 -21.89 -7.02 18.59
CA ASN A 412 -20.88 -6.48 19.51
C ASN A 412 -20.10 -5.35 18.84
N ALA A 413 -20.57 -4.14 19.02
CA ALA A 413 -20.00 -2.95 18.39
C ALA A 413 -18.48 -2.80 18.65
N ALA A 414 -17.97 -3.14 19.85
CA ALA A 414 -16.54 -3.04 20.13
C ALA A 414 -15.71 -4.03 19.29
N ALA A 415 -16.14 -5.28 19.17
CA ALA A 415 -15.46 -6.29 18.38
C ALA A 415 -15.46 -5.92 16.89
N VAL A 416 -16.59 -5.44 16.38
CA VAL A 416 -16.75 -4.99 14.98
C VAL A 416 -15.80 -3.82 14.67
N LEU A 417 -15.73 -2.82 15.56
CA LEU A 417 -14.85 -1.66 15.39
C LEU A 417 -13.36 -2.05 15.42
N VAL A 418 -12.96 -2.94 16.34
CA VAL A 418 -11.57 -3.42 16.45
C VAL A 418 -11.16 -4.22 15.21
N GLU A 419 -12.03 -5.12 14.75
CA GLU A 419 -11.76 -5.92 13.56
C GLU A 419 -11.72 -5.05 12.30
N TYR A 420 -12.65 -4.12 12.15
CA TYR A 420 -12.63 -3.15 11.05
C TYR A 420 -11.33 -2.32 11.06
N ALA A 421 -10.90 -1.86 12.24
CA ALA A 421 -9.67 -1.10 12.37
C ALA A 421 -8.43 -1.91 11.95
N ARG A 422 -8.40 -3.21 12.28
CA ARG A 422 -7.31 -4.12 11.89
C ARG A 422 -7.28 -4.34 10.38
N GLN A 423 -8.42 -4.68 9.78
CA GLN A 423 -8.54 -4.97 8.35
C GLN A 423 -8.24 -3.76 7.45
N ASN A 424 -8.54 -2.55 7.94
CA ASN A 424 -8.42 -1.31 7.17
C ASN A 424 -7.21 -0.45 7.58
N HIS A 425 -6.24 -1.00 8.30
CA HIS A 425 -5.02 -0.29 8.72
C HIS A 425 -5.29 1.08 9.35
N VAL A 426 -6.25 1.12 10.28
CA VAL A 426 -6.60 2.35 11.01
C VAL A 426 -5.49 2.69 11.99
N ASP A 427 -5.01 3.93 11.95
CA ASP A 427 -3.94 4.43 12.81
C ASP A 427 -4.46 5.08 14.09
N HIS A 428 -5.71 5.54 14.06
CA HIS A 428 -6.31 6.25 15.19
C HIS A 428 -7.82 6.05 15.22
N ILE A 429 -8.35 5.59 16.36
CA ILE A 429 -9.79 5.50 16.62
C ILE A 429 -10.22 6.64 17.54
N ILE A 430 -11.23 7.41 17.15
CA ILE A 430 -11.87 8.45 17.97
C ILE A 430 -13.30 8.03 18.27
N LEU A 431 -13.66 7.92 19.54
CA LEU A 431 -15.01 7.54 19.95
C LEU A 431 -15.48 8.28 21.22
N GLY A 432 -16.80 8.35 21.38
CA GLY A 432 -17.44 8.92 22.55
C GLY A 432 -17.62 7.90 23.69
N ALA A 433 -17.47 8.34 24.93
CA ALA A 433 -17.82 7.52 26.11
C ALA A 433 -19.19 7.93 26.65
N ARG A 434 -20.12 6.96 26.74
CA ARG A 434 -21.40 7.14 27.46
C ARG A 434 -21.16 7.15 28.97
N GLY A 435 -21.49 8.25 29.64
CA GLY A 435 -21.53 8.32 31.10
C GLY A 435 -22.97 8.29 31.59
N SER A 436 -23.53 7.11 31.95
CA SER A 436 -24.94 7.00 32.28
C SER A 436 -25.25 6.80 33.78
N SER A 437 -24.30 6.85 34.72
CA SER A 437 -24.64 6.79 36.13
C SER A 437 -23.63 7.48 37.04
N VAL A 438 -24.16 8.05 38.15
CA VAL A 438 -23.45 8.81 39.18
C VAL A 438 -22.39 7.98 39.93
N LEU A 439 -22.43 6.63 39.84
CA LEU A 439 -21.58 5.70 40.56
C LEU A 439 -20.42 5.09 39.74
N ARG A 440 -20.37 5.24 38.43
CA ARG A 440 -19.30 4.64 37.58
C ARG A 440 -18.41 5.69 37.00
N ARG A 441 -17.27 5.94 37.60
CA ARG A 441 -16.09 6.61 37.03
C ARG A 441 -15.44 5.83 35.87
N ILE A 442 -16.15 4.89 35.23
CA ILE A 442 -15.62 3.90 34.31
C ILE A 442 -16.08 4.25 32.89
N LEU A 443 -15.24 4.02 31.90
CA LEU A 443 -15.54 4.03 30.45
C LEU A 443 -16.74 3.12 30.17
N GLY A 444 -17.57 3.43 29.18
CA GLY A 444 -18.65 2.54 28.72
C GLY A 444 -18.09 1.20 28.24
N SER A 445 -18.92 0.15 28.16
CA SER A 445 -18.50 -1.21 27.76
C SER A 445 -17.77 -1.23 26.41
N VAL A 446 -18.30 -0.53 25.41
CA VAL A 446 -17.70 -0.43 24.07
C VAL A 446 -16.34 0.29 24.12
N SER A 447 -16.28 1.48 24.70
CA SER A 447 -15.03 2.25 24.78
C SER A 447 -13.95 1.57 25.61
N THR A 448 -14.31 0.88 26.69
CA THR A 448 -13.35 0.10 27.51
C THR A 448 -12.72 -1.02 26.67
N ARG A 449 -13.54 -1.74 25.94
CA ARG A 449 -13.08 -2.88 25.13
C ARG A 449 -12.26 -2.41 23.91
N VAL A 450 -12.70 -1.36 23.22
CA VAL A 450 -11.92 -0.80 22.10
C VAL A 450 -10.55 -0.33 22.57
N VAL A 451 -10.46 0.36 23.74
CA VAL A 451 -9.16 0.78 24.31
C VAL A 451 -8.25 -0.41 24.64
N ALA A 452 -8.82 -1.53 25.07
CA ALA A 452 -8.05 -2.71 25.47
C ALA A 452 -7.57 -3.56 24.26
N GLU A 453 -8.34 -3.61 23.18
CA GLU A 453 -8.13 -4.56 22.07
C GLU A 453 -7.73 -3.90 20.74
N ALA A 454 -7.81 -2.57 20.61
CA ALA A 454 -7.50 -1.88 19.37
C ALA A 454 -6.02 -2.03 18.97
N PRO A 455 -5.74 -2.21 17.66
CA PRO A 455 -4.38 -2.33 17.14
C PRO A 455 -3.65 -0.98 17.01
N CYS A 456 -4.30 0.14 17.37
CA CYS A 456 -3.84 1.50 17.09
C CYS A 456 -4.15 2.45 18.24
N THR A 457 -3.79 3.72 18.10
CA THR A 457 -4.12 4.78 19.08
C THR A 457 -5.63 4.92 19.24
N VAL A 458 -6.10 5.12 20.48
CA VAL A 458 -7.52 5.34 20.77
C VAL A 458 -7.70 6.62 21.58
N THR A 459 -8.52 7.54 21.07
CA THR A 459 -8.98 8.73 21.80
C THR A 459 -10.44 8.56 22.22
N VAL A 460 -10.68 8.65 23.50
CA VAL A 460 -12.04 8.58 24.06
C VAL A 460 -12.48 9.96 24.55
N ILE A 461 -13.53 10.49 23.92
CA ILE A 461 -14.11 11.78 24.27
C ILE A 461 -15.13 11.60 25.39
N ARG A 462 -14.94 12.32 26.47
CA ARG A 462 -15.86 12.38 27.62
C ARG A 462 -16.45 13.77 27.76
N MET A 463 -17.71 13.80 28.14
CA MET A 463 -18.30 15.06 28.58
C MET A 463 -17.88 15.35 30.03
N SER A 464 -17.24 16.48 30.29
CA SER A 464 -17.16 17.01 31.65
C SER A 464 -18.55 17.57 32.02
N ARG A 465 -19.10 17.21 33.16
CA ARG A 465 -20.24 17.93 33.73
C ARG A 465 -19.74 19.32 34.13
N ALA A 466 -20.37 20.36 33.56
CA ALA A 466 -20.33 21.70 34.11
C ALA A 466 -20.95 21.70 35.52
#